data_f92b4bee5a883991de320320a058ccb6
#
_entry.id   f92b4bee5a883991de320320a058ccb6
#
_cell.length_a   1.000
_cell.length_b   1.000
_cell.length_c   1.000
_cell.angle_alpha   90.00
_cell.angle_beta   90.00
_cell.angle_gamma   90.00
#
_symmetry.space_group_name_H-M   'P 1'
#
loop_
_entity.id
_entity.type
_entity.pdbx_description
1 polymer ?
#
loop_
_entity_poly.entity_id
_entity_poly.type
_entity_poly.pdbx_seq_one_letter_code
_entity_poly.pdbx_strand_id
1 'polypeptide(L)'
;VGSEMCIRDRCFCAVTYVGVGKGMLIKKFDNLIAGYKDYGVAYGFCVTAIDTGIDRPINYSRDTVKGIKKKVKKAEKKQKQSEKTEDVREPNIIFIQLESFFDATTVKNLKVSEDPIPTFHKIQKEYTSGYLKVPVYGAGTINTEFEVITGMNMDYFGTGEYPYRSILHKTTCDSVAYWLKERNYESSVIHNNNASFYDRDAVFSNLGFDNFITIENMDVKSRNEVGWAKDSILTTYIMDTLNQTKKKDIIYTISVQGHGDYPTDDQSGSPITVSGEGMSQSYLNQFTYYVNQTREMDDFIKDLTDKLSDYHEDVMVIAYGDHLPGMNLESKDLKTNSKYETPYFIWDNFGYNKENKKKQSGKVEAWQLASKVLKEVGIHNGFLNEYHQTMEEDKKYRKNLKLLQYDMLYGSNFVREDKKSLEPTKINYSLSPVEITEIKEDRDDYLLLGNNFTDASRVFVNGVRVASKKESSSVLEIPKSAVKEGDKITVHQVSVTNENITLNQSEEYEFHKDKVRLLYKNLYDE
;
A
#
# COMPACT_ATOMS: atom_id res chain seq x y z
N VAL A 1 32.44 14.51 32.18
CA VAL A 1 31.35 13.51 32.07
C VAL A 1 30.86 13.36 30.63
N GLY A 2 30.70 14.45 29.87
CA GLY A 2 30.20 14.36 28.47
C GLY A 2 31.19 13.75 27.47
N SER A 3 32.50 13.97 27.62
CA SER A 3 33.53 13.44 26.70
C SER A 3 33.79 11.95 26.88
N GLU A 4 33.75 11.45 28.11
CA GLU A 4 33.99 10.03 28.41
C GLU A 4 32.81 9.14 27.94
N MET A 5 31.58 9.62 28.07
CA MET A 5 30.39 8.93 27.56
C MET A 5 30.46 8.81 26.03
N CYS A 6 30.83 9.88 25.34
CA CYS A 6 30.98 9.90 23.88
C CYS A 6 32.10 8.97 23.38
N ILE A 7 33.18 8.80 24.13
CA ILE A 7 34.28 7.87 23.79
C ILE A 7 33.85 6.41 24.01
N ARG A 8 33.15 6.10 25.10
CA ARG A 8 32.61 4.75 25.37
C ARG A 8 31.63 4.31 24.28
N ASP A 9 30.72 5.19 23.86
CA ASP A 9 29.72 4.89 22.81
C ASP A 9 30.40 4.66 21.46
N ARG A 10 31.39 5.48 21.10
CA ARG A 10 32.20 5.28 19.88
C ARG A 10 32.99 3.98 19.89
N CYS A 11 33.61 3.63 21.04
CA CYS A 11 34.31 2.36 21.19
C CYS A 11 33.37 1.17 21.08
N PHE A 12 32.19 1.24 21.69
CA PHE A 12 31.19 0.18 21.62
C PHE A 12 30.67 -0.02 20.16
N CYS A 13 30.38 1.05 19.46
CA CYS A 13 30.00 0.98 18.03
C CYS A 13 31.15 0.41 17.16
N ALA A 14 32.40 0.79 17.42
CA ALA A 14 33.55 0.25 16.69
C ALA A 14 33.77 -1.25 16.93
N VAL A 15 33.64 -1.70 18.20
CA VAL A 15 33.71 -3.12 18.55
C VAL A 15 32.56 -3.91 17.91
N THR A 16 31.35 -3.37 17.93
CA THR A 16 30.18 -3.96 17.29
C THR A 16 30.40 -4.08 15.77
N TYR A 17 30.90 -3.03 15.12
CA TYR A 17 31.23 -3.03 13.69
C TYR A 17 32.24 -4.13 13.31
N VAL A 18 33.34 -4.24 14.07
CA VAL A 18 34.37 -5.28 13.85
C VAL A 18 33.79 -6.67 14.12
N GLY A 19 32.97 -6.84 15.17
CA GLY A 19 32.35 -8.11 15.54
C GLY A 19 31.37 -8.61 14.51
N VAL A 20 30.53 -7.70 13.99
CA VAL A 20 29.59 -7.96 12.89
C VAL A 20 30.34 -8.27 11.59
N GLY A 21 31.34 -7.49 11.24
CA GLY A 21 32.16 -7.68 10.04
C GLY A 21 32.94 -9.00 10.02
N LYS A 22 33.33 -9.54 11.19
CA LYS A 22 33.96 -10.85 11.33
C LYS A 22 32.99 -11.99 11.52
N GLY A 23 31.67 -11.76 11.49
CA GLY A 23 30.65 -12.78 11.73
C GLY A 23 30.62 -13.34 13.17
N MET A 24 31.26 -12.66 14.12
CA MET A 24 31.24 -13.02 15.55
C MET A 24 29.95 -12.54 16.25
N LEU A 25 29.28 -11.52 15.68
CA LEU A 25 28.05 -10.97 16.18
C LEU A 25 26.97 -11.05 15.11
N ILE A 26 25.72 -11.25 15.53
CA ILE A 26 24.56 -11.34 14.63
C ILE A 26 24.32 -10.00 13.95
N LYS A 27 24.25 -9.99 12.64
CA LYS A 27 24.01 -8.79 11.83
C LYS A 27 22.52 -8.53 11.62
N LYS A 28 21.70 -9.56 11.48
CA LYS A 28 20.28 -9.46 11.17
C LYS A 28 19.41 -9.97 12.30
N PHE A 29 18.34 -9.25 12.60
CA PHE A 29 17.28 -9.68 13.51
C PHE A 29 16.03 -10.04 12.68
N ASP A 30 15.31 -11.07 13.09
CA ASP A 30 14.04 -11.43 12.46
C ASP A 30 12.97 -10.34 12.62
N ASN A 31 13.03 -9.64 13.76
CA ASN A 31 12.17 -8.50 14.08
C ASN A 31 13.00 -7.51 14.90
N LEU A 32 12.89 -6.21 14.58
CA LEU A 32 13.66 -5.16 15.24
C LEU A 32 13.35 -5.07 16.74
N ILE A 33 12.07 -5.16 17.13
CA ILE A 33 11.66 -5.10 18.54
C ILE A 33 12.23 -6.29 19.32
N ALA A 34 12.14 -7.50 18.76
CA ALA A 34 12.75 -8.69 19.35
C ALA A 34 14.26 -8.54 19.45
N GLY A 35 14.93 -8.03 18.41
CA GLY A 35 16.37 -7.75 18.43
C GLY A 35 16.78 -6.80 19.54
N TYR A 36 16.05 -5.71 19.74
CA TYR A 36 16.31 -4.77 20.85
C TYR A 36 16.03 -5.40 22.23
N LYS A 37 15.02 -6.26 22.34
CA LYS A 37 14.68 -6.97 23.57
C LYS A 37 15.71 -8.04 23.92
N ASP A 38 16.15 -8.83 22.95
CA ASP A 38 17.04 -9.98 23.16
C ASP A 38 18.51 -9.58 23.30
N TYR A 39 18.96 -8.54 22.59
CA TYR A 39 20.37 -8.11 22.56
C TYR A 39 20.62 -6.77 23.24
N GLY A 40 19.58 -6.08 23.68
CA GLY A 40 19.63 -4.79 24.36
C GLY A 40 19.71 -3.59 23.42
N VAL A 41 19.27 -2.43 23.96
CA VAL A 41 19.10 -1.18 23.19
C VAL A 41 20.42 -0.71 22.56
N ALA A 42 21.54 -0.76 23.29
CA ALA A 42 22.83 -0.28 22.78
C ALA A 42 23.32 -1.10 21.58
N TYR A 43 23.20 -2.41 21.64
CA TYR A 43 23.62 -3.29 20.54
C TYR A 43 22.69 -3.14 19.35
N GLY A 44 21.37 -3.19 19.58
CA GLY A 44 20.37 -3.01 18.53
C GLY A 44 20.57 -1.69 17.78
N PHE A 45 20.76 -0.59 18.52
CA PHE A 45 21.04 0.72 17.93
C PHE A 45 22.34 0.74 17.10
N CYS A 46 23.44 0.18 17.62
CA CYS A 46 24.70 0.14 16.86
C CYS A 46 24.57 -0.68 15.57
N VAL A 47 23.89 -1.83 15.61
CA VAL A 47 23.69 -2.67 14.41
C VAL A 47 22.82 -1.92 13.38
N THR A 48 21.71 -1.35 13.79
CA THR A 48 20.81 -0.64 12.86
C THR A 48 21.40 0.67 12.32
N ALA A 49 22.24 1.36 13.10
CA ALA A 49 22.93 2.57 12.65
C ALA A 49 24.10 2.31 11.68
N ILE A 50 24.73 1.14 11.78
CA ILE A 50 25.87 0.75 10.96
C ILE A 50 25.44 0.03 9.69
N ASP A 51 24.40 -0.80 9.76
CA ASP A 51 23.91 -1.65 8.68
C ASP A 51 22.76 -0.95 7.93
N THR A 52 23.08 0.10 7.19
CA THR A 52 22.12 0.85 6.37
C THR A 52 22.36 0.63 4.89
N GLY A 53 21.28 0.61 4.11
CA GLY A 53 21.33 0.44 2.67
C GLY A 53 21.69 -0.97 2.22
N ILE A 54 22.27 -1.05 1.04
CA ILE A 54 22.72 -2.32 0.44
C ILE A 54 24.24 -2.29 0.30
N ASP A 55 24.92 -3.26 0.91
CA ASP A 55 26.37 -3.42 0.73
C ASP A 55 26.73 -3.50 -0.76
N ARG A 56 27.75 -2.73 -1.16
CA ARG A 56 28.24 -2.77 -2.56
C ARG A 56 28.72 -4.19 -2.90
N PRO A 57 28.11 -4.84 -3.91
CA PRO A 57 28.55 -6.19 -4.33
C PRO A 57 30.01 -6.15 -4.86
N ILE A 58 30.83 -7.12 -4.46
CA ILE A 58 32.27 -7.20 -4.81
C ILE A 58 32.48 -7.11 -6.34
N ASN A 59 31.61 -7.71 -7.14
CA ASN A 59 31.70 -7.72 -8.59
C ASN A 59 30.90 -6.62 -9.28
N TYR A 60 30.49 -5.57 -8.54
CA TYR A 60 29.76 -4.47 -9.13
C TYR A 60 30.63 -3.66 -10.06
N SER A 61 30.29 -3.66 -11.35
CA SER A 61 30.92 -2.86 -12.40
C SER A 61 29.95 -2.68 -13.57
N ARG A 62 30.23 -1.66 -14.41
CA ARG A 62 29.50 -1.43 -15.67
C ARG A 62 29.44 -2.66 -16.56
N ASP A 63 30.57 -3.37 -16.69
CA ASP A 63 30.65 -4.55 -17.55
C ASP A 63 29.82 -5.72 -17.00
N THR A 64 29.81 -5.89 -15.69
CA THR A 64 28.97 -6.92 -15.03
C THR A 64 27.49 -6.63 -15.28
N VAL A 65 27.02 -5.39 -15.08
CA VAL A 65 25.62 -4.98 -15.36
C VAL A 65 25.30 -5.16 -16.85
N LYS A 66 26.16 -4.71 -17.75
CA LYS A 66 25.99 -4.94 -19.22
C LYS A 66 25.93 -6.42 -19.58
N GLY A 67 26.71 -7.25 -18.92
CA GLY A 67 26.68 -8.71 -19.10
C GLY A 67 25.33 -9.30 -18.70
N ILE A 68 24.74 -8.84 -17.59
CA ILE A 68 23.40 -9.26 -17.16
C ILE A 68 22.34 -8.77 -18.17
N LYS A 69 22.37 -7.49 -18.57
CA LYS A 69 21.46 -6.94 -19.60
C LYS A 69 21.49 -7.77 -20.91
N LYS A 70 22.67 -8.16 -21.37
CA LYS A 70 22.80 -9.01 -22.58
C LYS A 70 22.15 -10.38 -22.41
N LYS A 71 22.27 -10.99 -21.23
CA LYS A 71 21.63 -12.27 -20.93
C LYS A 71 20.11 -12.17 -20.93
N VAL A 72 19.56 -11.14 -20.27
CA VAL A 72 18.12 -10.85 -20.25
C VAL A 72 17.59 -10.70 -21.67
N LYS A 73 18.17 -9.82 -22.48
CA LYS A 73 17.79 -9.63 -23.89
C LYS A 73 17.88 -10.91 -24.73
N LYS A 74 18.85 -11.78 -24.44
CA LYS A 74 18.96 -13.07 -25.14
C LYS A 74 17.86 -14.03 -24.72
N ALA A 75 17.53 -14.06 -23.43
CA ALA A 75 16.47 -14.91 -22.90
C ALA A 75 15.09 -14.45 -23.40
N GLU A 76 14.82 -13.14 -23.39
CA GLU A 76 13.61 -12.52 -23.95
C GLU A 76 13.41 -12.90 -25.44
N LYS A 77 14.46 -12.79 -26.25
CA LYS A 77 14.39 -13.19 -27.67
C LYS A 77 14.04 -14.67 -27.85
N LYS A 78 14.58 -15.55 -27.01
CA LYS A 78 14.24 -16.97 -27.05
C LYS A 78 12.79 -17.23 -26.63
N GLN A 79 12.33 -16.53 -25.58
CA GLN A 79 10.96 -16.62 -25.10
C GLN A 79 9.98 -16.19 -26.19
N LYS A 80 10.17 -15.04 -26.83
CA LYS A 80 9.34 -14.54 -27.94
C LYS A 80 9.34 -15.46 -29.18
N GLN A 81 10.40 -16.26 -29.38
CA GLN A 81 10.45 -17.24 -30.46
C GLN A 81 9.73 -18.56 -30.11
N SER A 82 9.64 -18.89 -28.84
CA SER A 82 9.00 -20.12 -28.37
C SER A 82 7.51 -19.95 -28.04
N GLU A 83 7.13 -18.78 -27.64
CA GLU A 83 5.73 -18.41 -27.44
C GLU A 83 5.16 -18.10 -28.84
N LYS A 84 4.23 -18.97 -29.33
CA LYS A 84 3.31 -18.57 -30.40
C LYS A 84 2.68 -17.27 -29.91
N THR A 85 2.59 -16.25 -30.76
CA THR A 85 1.95 -14.97 -30.48
C THR A 85 0.75 -15.12 -29.54
N GLU A 86 1.01 -15.17 -28.23
CA GLU A 86 -0.05 -15.03 -27.25
C GLU A 86 -0.52 -13.60 -27.41
N ASP A 87 -1.81 -13.43 -27.62
CA ASP A 87 -2.40 -12.09 -27.70
C ASP A 87 -2.10 -11.37 -26.39
N VAL A 88 -1.35 -10.28 -26.48
CA VAL A 88 -1.10 -9.41 -25.31
C VAL A 88 -2.44 -8.87 -24.87
N ARG A 89 -2.86 -9.27 -23.68
CA ARG A 89 -4.09 -8.74 -23.06
C ARG A 89 -3.69 -7.57 -22.17
N GLU A 90 -4.43 -6.49 -22.25
CA GLU A 90 -4.21 -5.28 -21.45
C GLU A 90 -5.43 -5.04 -20.54
N PRO A 91 -5.59 -5.83 -19.46
CA PRO A 91 -6.66 -5.60 -18.50
C PRO A 91 -6.34 -4.40 -17.61
N ASN A 92 -7.34 -3.83 -16.95
CA ASN A 92 -7.10 -3.06 -15.75
C ASN A 92 -6.55 -3.98 -14.66
N ILE A 93 -5.52 -3.57 -13.94
CA ILE A 93 -4.81 -4.39 -12.95
C ILE A 93 -4.96 -3.76 -11.57
N ILE A 94 -5.52 -4.49 -10.62
CA ILE A 94 -5.78 -4.02 -9.26
C ILE A 94 -5.00 -4.89 -8.27
N PHE A 95 -4.00 -4.33 -7.62
CA PHE A 95 -3.37 -4.94 -6.46
C PHE A 95 -4.08 -4.49 -5.20
N ILE A 96 -4.39 -5.43 -4.30
CA ILE A 96 -5.00 -5.17 -3.00
C ILE A 96 -4.10 -5.75 -1.92
N GLN A 97 -3.36 -4.89 -1.26
CA GLN A 97 -2.58 -5.22 -0.09
C GLN A 97 -3.46 -5.11 1.14
N LEU A 98 -3.83 -6.26 1.72
CA LEU A 98 -4.69 -6.37 2.89
C LEU A 98 -3.85 -6.31 4.17
N GLU A 99 -4.10 -5.30 4.98
CA GLU A 99 -3.39 -5.06 6.25
C GLU A 99 -3.54 -6.21 7.23
N SER A 100 -2.42 -6.78 7.66
CA SER A 100 -2.35 -7.85 8.67
C SER A 100 -3.19 -9.09 8.34
N PHE A 101 -3.49 -9.34 7.06
CA PHE A 101 -4.47 -10.36 6.65
C PHE A 101 -3.85 -11.75 6.52
N PHE A 102 -4.39 -12.69 7.27
CA PHE A 102 -4.10 -14.11 7.14
C PHE A 102 -5.31 -14.97 7.50
N ASP A 103 -5.27 -16.24 7.13
CA ASP A 103 -6.31 -17.21 7.50
C ASP A 103 -6.11 -17.72 8.94
N ALA A 104 -6.90 -17.19 9.89
CA ALA A 104 -6.85 -17.57 11.30
C ALA A 104 -7.17 -19.05 11.53
N THR A 105 -7.88 -19.73 10.62
CA THR A 105 -8.14 -21.17 10.71
C THR A 105 -6.87 -22.02 10.54
N THR A 106 -5.78 -21.41 10.10
CA THR A 106 -4.46 -22.05 9.99
C THR A 106 -3.70 -22.11 11.31
N VAL A 107 -4.16 -21.39 12.35
CA VAL A 107 -3.56 -21.45 13.69
C VAL A 107 -3.92 -22.79 14.34
N LYS A 108 -2.88 -23.55 14.75
CA LYS A 108 -3.08 -24.83 15.43
C LYS A 108 -3.73 -24.61 16.79
N ASN A 109 -4.62 -25.53 17.18
CA ASN A 109 -5.38 -25.47 18.44
C ASN A 109 -6.32 -24.28 18.61
N LEU A 110 -6.50 -23.43 17.60
CA LEU A 110 -7.54 -22.41 17.54
C LEU A 110 -8.75 -22.98 16.79
N LYS A 111 -9.94 -22.82 17.35
CA LYS A 111 -11.21 -23.16 16.72
C LYS A 111 -12.00 -21.88 16.51
N VAL A 112 -12.41 -21.64 15.29
CA VAL A 112 -13.26 -20.52 14.90
C VAL A 112 -14.68 -21.03 14.70
N SER A 113 -15.70 -20.34 15.20
CA SER A 113 -17.09 -20.79 15.17
C SER A 113 -17.66 -20.94 13.77
N GLU A 114 -17.20 -20.12 12.84
CA GLU A 114 -17.53 -20.19 11.40
C GLU A 114 -16.34 -19.69 10.57
N ASP A 115 -16.36 -19.93 9.25
CA ASP A 115 -15.31 -19.48 8.34
C ASP A 115 -15.24 -17.94 8.31
N PRO A 116 -14.13 -17.32 8.73
CA PRO A 116 -14.03 -15.85 8.77
C PRO A 116 -13.79 -15.21 7.39
N ILE A 117 -13.36 -15.97 6.38
CA ILE A 117 -13.00 -15.47 5.05
C ILE A 117 -13.56 -16.35 3.91
N PRO A 118 -14.90 -16.59 3.89
CA PRO A 118 -15.51 -17.53 2.95
C PRO A 118 -15.37 -17.14 1.47
N THR A 119 -15.38 -15.86 1.17
CA THR A 119 -15.20 -15.37 -0.21
C THR A 119 -13.77 -15.61 -0.68
N PHE A 120 -12.80 -15.27 0.16
CA PHE A 120 -11.38 -15.48 -0.12
C PHE A 120 -11.10 -16.98 -0.36
N HIS A 121 -11.61 -17.86 0.51
CA HIS A 121 -11.50 -19.31 0.33
C HIS A 121 -12.17 -19.82 -0.94
N LYS A 122 -13.34 -19.28 -1.31
CA LYS A 122 -14.02 -19.61 -2.56
C LYS A 122 -13.17 -19.23 -3.77
N ILE A 123 -12.63 -18.01 -3.79
CA ILE A 123 -11.78 -17.53 -4.87
C ILE A 123 -10.49 -18.37 -4.94
N GLN A 124 -9.84 -18.66 -3.81
CA GLN A 124 -8.66 -19.53 -3.79
C GLN A 124 -8.95 -20.94 -4.33
N LYS A 125 -10.17 -21.44 -4.12
CA LYS A 125 -10.59 -22.75 -4.64
C LYS A 125 -10.81 -22.73 -6.14
N GLU A 126 -11.21 -21.61 -6.72
CA GLU A 126 -11.62 -21.50 -8.13
C GLU A 126 -10.54 -20.91 -9.03
N TYR A 127 -9.71 -19.99 -8.54
CA TYR A 127 -8.75 -19.18 -9.28
C TYR A 127 -7.29 -19.46 -8.89
N THR A 128 -6.36 -18.86 -9.62
CA THR A 128 -4.93 -18.89 -9.28
C THR A 128 -4.71 -18.35 -7.85
N SER A 129 -3.99 -19.11 -7.03
CA SER A 129 -3.82 -18.75 -5.61
C SER A 129 -2.64 -19.50 -4.96
N GLY A 130 -2.32 -19.12 -3.73
CA GLY A 130 -1.29 -19.77 -2.95
C GLY A 130 -0.87 -18.96 -1.73
N TYR A 131 0.42 -19.05 -1.40
CA TYR A 131 1.03 -18.28 -0.32
C TYR A 131 2.08 -17.33 -0.87
N LEU A 132 2.01 -16.08 -0.43
CA LEU A 132 3.00 -15.05 -0.66
C LEU A 132 4.02 -15.09 0.47
N LYS A 133 5.30 -15.22 0.15
CA LYS A 133 6.35 -15.07 1.14
C LYS A 133 6.68 -13.58 1.28
N VAL A 134 6.44 -13.06 2.48
CA VAL A 134 6.57 -11.64 2.82
C VAL A 134 7.82 -11.40 3.69
N PRO A 135 8.43 -10.20 3.63
CA PRO A 135 9.69 -9.92 4.32
C PRO A 135 9.53 -9.64 5.81
N VAL A 136 8.30 -9.43 6.31
CA VAL A 136 8.04 -8.92 7.66
C VAL A 136 6.95 -9.71 8.38
N TYR A 137 6.92 -9.57 9.71
CA TYR A 137 5.92 -10.15 10.61
C TYR A 137 5.47 -9.12 11.63
N GLY A 138 4.17 -8.97 11.82
CA GLY A 138 3.54 -8.18 12.87
C GLY A 138 3.64 -6.67 12.74
N ALA A 139 4.40 -6.17 11.78
CA ALA A 139 4.52 -4.77 11.40
C ALA A 139 5.43 -4.64 10.16
N GLY A 140 5.43 -3.45 9.55
CA GLY A 140 6.33 -3.15 8.42
C GLY A 140 5.68 -3.30 7.05
N THR A 141 4.39 -3.01 6.96
CA THR A 141 3.54 -3.00 5.75
C THR A 141 4.27 -2.50 4.51
N ILE A 142 5.02 -1.39 4.63
CA ILE A 142 5.76 -0.77 3.53
C ILE A 142 6.93 -1.62 2.99
N ASN A 143 7.40 -2.62 3.71
CA ASN A 143 8.45 -3.50 3.20
C ASN A 143 7.89 -4.55 2.23
N THR A 144 6.68 -5.08 2.50
CA THR A 144 5.96 -5.92 1.54
C THR A 144 5.49 -5.10 0.33
N GLU A 145 5.00 -3.88 0.58
CA GLU A 145 4.62 -2.90 -0.45
C GLU A 145 5.80 -2.59 -1.39
N PHE A 146 6.99 -2.32 -0.81
CA PHE A 146 8.22 -2.12 -1.58
C PHE A 146 8.55 -3.32 -2.47
N GLU A 147 8.52 -4.54 -1.93
CA GLU A 147 8.84 -5.75 -2.70
C GLU A 147 7.88 -5.95 -3.87
N VAL A 148 6.58 -5.80 -3.64
CA VAL A 148 5.56 -6.02 -4.69
C VAL A 148 5.64 -4.92 -5.77
N ILE A 149 5.75 -3.66 -5.38
CA ILE A 149 5.75 -2.53 -6.31
C ILE A 149 7.02 -2.49 -7.17
N THR A 150 8.19 -2.79 -6.57
CA THR A 150 9.47 -2.59 -7.24
C THR A 150 10.08 -3.86 -7.85
N GLY A 151 9.66 -5.02 -7.38
CA GLY A 151 10.34 -6.29 -7.69
C GLY A 151 11.72 -6.43 -7.02
N MET A 152 12.04 -5.61 -6.02
CA MET A 152 13.29 -5.64 -5.28
C MET A 152 13.12 -6.37 -3.94
N ASN A 153 14.18 -7.04 -3.47
CA ASN A 153 14.12 -7.89 -2.29
C ASN A 153 14.65 -7.17 -1.04
N MET A 154 13.86 -7.17 0.03
CA MET A 154 14.22 -6.59 1.33
C MET A 154 15.40 -7.27 2.03
N ASP A 155 15.67 -8.56 1.72
CA ASP A 155 16.80 -9.30 2.31
C ASP A 155 18.16 -8.67 2.04
N TYR A 156 18.27 -7.77 1.06
CA TYR A 156 19.53 -7.14 0.70
C TYR A 156 19.84 -5.86 1.47
N PHE A 157 18.83 -5.28 2.11
CA PHE A 157 18.98 -4.12 2.97
C PHE A 157 19.49 -4.47 4.37
N GLY A 158 19.95 -3.46 5.08
CA GLY A 158 20.30 -3.57 6.48
C GLY A 158 19.12 -3.92 7.39
N THR A 159 19.44 -4.38 8.58
CA THR A 159 18.43 -4.80 9.56
C THR A 159 17.56 -3.64 10.00
N GLY A 160 16.23 -3.82 9.88
CA GLY A 160 15.24 -2.83 10.30
C GLY A 160 15.17 -1.61 9.38
N GLU A 161 15.75 -1.66 8.19
CA GLU A 161 15.64 -0.58 7.24
C GLU A 161 14.26 -0.52 6.58
N TYR A 162 13.79 0.69 6.38
CA TYR A 162 12.59 1.02 5.64
C TYR A 162 13.00 1.87 4.42
N PRO A 163 13.04 1.29 3.19
CA PRO A 163 13.40 2.04 1.98
C PRO A 163 12.57 3.30 1.77
N TYR A 164 11.31 3.29 2.18
CA TYR A 164 10.42 4.45 2.13
C TYR A 164 10.92 5.62 2.98
N ARG A 165 11.53 5.35 4.13
CA ARG A 165 12.09 6.37 5.04
C ARG A 165 13.56 6.68 4.79
N SER A 166 14.18 6.06 3.81
CA SER A 166 15.60 6.23 3.52
C SER A 166 15.84 6.60 2.06
N ILE A 167 16.13 5.61 1.20
CA ILE A 167 16.57 5.85 -0.17
C ILE A 167 15.46 6.39 -1.07
N LEU A 168 14.21 5.94 -0.90
CA LEU A 168 13.10 6.34 -1.78
C LEU A 168 12.60 7.76 -1.55
N HIS A 169 12.98 8.43 -0.46
CA HIS A 169 12.80 9.88 -0.32
C HIS A 169 13.67 10.70 -1.28
N LYS A 170 14.77 10.11 -1.78
CA LYS A 170 15.82 10.84 -2.49
C LYS A 170 16.01 10.39 -3.93
N THR A 171 15.48 9.22 -4.28
CA THR A 171 15.80 8.56 -5.54
C THR A 171 14.56 7.94 -6.14
N THR A 172 14.33 8.20 -7.42
CA THR A 172 13.33 7.46 -8.20
C THR A 172 13.74 5.99 -8.30
N CYS A 173 12.75 5.11 -8.28
CA CYS A 173 12.98 3.68 -8.30
C CYS A 173 12.15 3.01 -9.38
N ASP A 174 12.71 2.02 -10.06
CA ASP A 174 11.99 1.17 -11.00
C ASP A 174 10.80 0.50 -10.29
N SER A 175 9.64 0.47 -10.95
CA SER A 175 8.38 0.02 -10.32
C SER A 175 7.37 -0.44 -11.36
N VAL A 176 6.34 -1.14 -10.90
CA VAL A 176 5.22 -1.56 -11.74
C VAL A 176 4.51 -0.36 -12.39
N ALA A 177 4.44 0.79 -11.73
CA ALA A 177 3.86 2.01 -12.30
C ALA A 177 4.67 2.49 -13.52
N TYR A 178 6.00 2.58 -13.41
CA TYR A 178 6.85 2.94 -14.54
C TYR A 178 6.82 1.90 -15.67
N TRP A 179 6.72 0.60 -15.34
CA TRP A 179 6.65 -0.46 -16.36
C TRP A 179 5.39 -0.35 -17.21
N LEU A 180 4.25 -0.08 -16.57
CA LEU A 180 2.97 0.04 -17.23
C LEU A 180 2.75 1.41 -17.89
N LYS A 181 3.41 2.45 -17.40
CA LYS A 181 3.44 3.76 -18.06
C LYS A 181 4.02 3.69 -19.47
N GLU A 182 5.00 2.81 -19.72
CA GLU A 182 5.53 2.54 -21.08
C GLU A 182 4.45 1.94 -22.00
N ARG A 183 3.29 1.48 -21.47
CA ARG A 183 2.13 0.96 -22.19
C ARG A 183 0.89 1.86 -22.07
N ASN A 184 1.10 3.11 -21.69
CA ASN A 184 0.03 4.12 -21.55
C ASN A 184 -1.03 3.79 -20.49
N TYR A 185 -0.70 3.02 -19.45
CA TYR A 185 -1.54 2.89 -18.27
C TYR A 185 -1.51 4.18 -17.44
N GLU A 186 -2.59 4.45 -16.73
CA GLU A 186 -2.63 5.41 -15.64
C GLU A 186 -2.46 4.68 -14.32
N SER A 187 -1.69 5.28 -13.39
CA SER A 187 -1.31 4.60 -12.15
C SER A 187 -1.84 5.34 -10.93
N SER A 188 -2.63 4.64 -10.12
CA SER A 188 -3.28 5.19 -8.94
C SER A 188 -2.98 4.36 -7.70
N VAL A 189 -2.73 5.03 -6.57
CA VAL A 189 -2.71 4.39 -5.24
C VAL A 189 -3.97 4.82 -4.49
N ILE A 190 -4.61 3.88 -3.78
CA ILE A 190 -5.78 4.13 -2.94
C ILE A 190 -5.49 3.61 -1.54
N HIS A 191 -5.59 4.47 -0.52
CA HIS A 191 -5.32 4.10 0.86
C HIS A 191 -6.31 4.75 1.83
N ASN A 192 -7.07 3.96 2.57
CA ASN A 192 -8.04 4.47 3.56
C ASN A 192 -7.37 4.92 4.89
N ASN A 193 -6.13 5.42 4.79
CA ASN A 193 -5.41 6.11 5.86
C ASN A 193 -4.75 7.38 5.29
N ASN A 194 -4.08 8.17 6.15
CA ASN A 194 -3.53 9.47 5.75
C ASN A 194 -2.33 9.37 4.79
N ALA A 195 -2.20 10.40 3.94
CA ALA A 195 -1.19 10.47 2.88
C ALA A 195 0.25 10.37 3.41
N SER A 196 0.52 10.98 4.56
CA SER A 196 1.87 11.05 5.15
C SER A 196 2.25 9.81 5.97
N PHE A 197 1.35 8.84 6.14
CA PHE A 197 1.66 7.61 6.88
C PHE A 197 2.74 6.82 6.15
N TYR A 198 3.88 6.61 6.80
CA TYR A 198 5.11 6.07 6.22
C TYR A 198 5.72 6.93 5.10
N ASP A 199 5.44 8.24 5.08
CA ASP A 199 5.97 9.19 4.07
C ASP A 199 5.58 8.83 2.61
N ARG A 200 4.44 8.15 2.45
CA ARG A 200 3.95 7.68 1.14
C ARG A 200 3.71 8.81 0.14
N ASP A 201 3.30 9.98 0.63
CA ASP A 201 3.12 11.20 -0.17
C ASP A 201 4.38 11.59 -0.96
N ALA A 202 5.56 11.45 -0.36
CA ALA A 202 6.83 11.70 -1.03
C ALA A 202 7.29 10.51 -1.90
N VAL A 203 7.06 9.28 -1.43
CA VAL A 203 7.62 8.06 -2.03
C VAL A 203 6.89 7.66 -3.31
N PHE A 204 5.57 7.74 -3.37
CA PHE A 204 4.83 7.32 -4.56
C PHE A 204 5.13 8.17 -5.80
N SER A 205 5.46 9.44 -5.62
CA SER A 205 6.01 10.28 -6.69
C SER A 205 7.29 9.68 -7.28
N ASN A 206 8.22 9.25 -6.43
CA ASN A 206 9.49 8.62 -6.83
C ASN A 206 9.31 7.21 -7.41
N LEU A 207 8.21 6.53 -7.08
CA LEU A 207 7.80 5.25 -7.66
C LEU A 207 6.98 5.41 -8.95
N GLY A 208 6.69 6.64 -9.39
CA GLY A 208 6.06 6.93 -10.68
C GLY A 208 4.55 6.83 -10.71
N PHE A 209 3.86 6.79 -9.57
CA PHE A 209 2.41 6.84 -9.54
C PHE A 209 1.88 8.24 -9.91
N ASP A 210 0.76 8.29 -10.63
CA ASP A 210 0.14 9.53 -11.10
C ASP A 210 -0.84 10.08 -10.07
N ASN A 211 -1.59 9.20 -9.39
CA ASN A 211 -2.63 9.58 -8.43
C ASN A 211 -2.44 8.88 -7.08
N PHE A 212 -2.80 9.58 -5.99
CA PHE A 212 -2.82 9.02 -4.64
C PHE A 212 -4.07 9.48 -3.90
N ILE A 213 -5.09 8.63 -3.83
CA ILE A 213 -6.36 8.87 -3.16
C ILE A 213 -6.22 8.37 -1.71
N THR A 214 -6.42 9.26 -0.74
CA THR A 214 -6.19 9.00 0.67
C THR A 214 -7.42 9.31 1.51
N ILE A 215 -7.38 9.01 2.81
CA ILE A 215 -8.51 9.27 3.71
C ILE A 215 -8.92 10.75 3.73
N GLU A 216 -7.98 11.66 3.45
CA GLU A 216 -8.26 13.09 3.34
C GLU A 216 -9.23 13.42 2.18
N ASN A 217 -9.26 12.56 1.16
CA ASN A 217 -10.11 12.70 -0.01
C ASN A 217 -11.32 11.77 0.04
N MET A 218 -11.51 11.00 1.13
CA MET A 218 -12.59 10.03 1.28
C MET A 218 -13.68 10.53 2.24
N ASP A 219 -14.94 10.28 1.88
CA ASP A 219 -16.08 10.50 2.77
C ASP A 219 -16.31 9.27 3.66
N VAL A 220 -15.54 9.18 4.75
CA VAL A 220 -15.53 8.03 5.66
C VAL A 220 -16.83 7.93 6.43
N LYS A 221 -17.62 6.88 6.18
CA LYS A 221 -18.90 6.63 6.84
C LYS A 221 -18.80 5.78 8.10
N SER A 222 -17.80 4.91 8.18
CA SER A 222 -17.67 3.97 9.29
C SER A 222 -16.21 3.67 9.64
N ARG A 223 -16.00 3.45 10.93
CA ARG A 223 -14.72 3.03 11.50
C ARG A 223 -14.95 1.79 12.36
N ASN A 224 -13.90 1.01 12.56
CA ASN A 224 -13.94 -0.08 13.51
C ASN A 224 -13.79 0.44 14.95
N GLU A 225 -13.88 -0.46 15.93
CA GLU A 225 -13.84 -0.16 17.36
C GLU A 225 -12.56 0.57 17.81
N VAL A 226 -11.44 0.29 17.16
CA VAL A 226 -10.14 0.94 17.44
C VAL A 226 -9.87 2.19 16.58
N GLY A 227 -10.85 2.61 15.77
CA GLY A 227 -10.83 3.89 15.04
C GLY A 227 -10.32 3.83 13.59
N TRP A 228 -9.93 2.67 13.05
CA TRP A 228 -9.54 2.54 11.66
C TRP A 228 -10.75 2.61 10.72
N ALA A 229 -10.58 3.27 9.58
CA ALA A 229 -11.60 3.29 8.54
C ALA A 229 -11.84 1.86 8.01
N LYS A 230 -13.13 1.49 7.83
CA LYS A 230 -13.48 0.17 7.29
C LYS A 230 -13.10 0.07 5.81
N ASP A 231 -12.63 -1.10 5.38
CA ASP A 231 -12.13 -1.33 4.01
C ASP A 231 -13.25 -1.33 2.97
N SER A 232 -14.51 -1.47 3.38
CA SER A 232 -15.69 -1.37 2.49
C SER A 232 -15.73 -0.07 1.67
N ILE A 233 -15.11 1.03 2.17
CA ILE A 233 -15.03 2.30 1.44
C ILE A 233 -14.18 2.18 0.17
N LEU A 234 -13.18 1.29 0.16
CA LEU A 234 -12.21 1.14 -0.92
C LEU A 234 -12.88 0.74 -2.24
N THR A 235 -13.97 -0.06 -2.19
CA THR A 235 -14.72 -0.43 -3.41
C THR A 235 -15.19 0.80 -4.18
N THR A 236 -15.73 1.81 -3.47
CA THR A 236 -16.21 3.04 -4.12
C THR A 236 -15.08 3.73 -4.87
N TYR A 237 -13.94 3.95 -4.21
CA TYR A 237 -12.81 4.68 -4.82
C TYR A 237 -12.08 3.87 -5.92
N ILE A 238 -12.08 2.54 -5.83
CA ILE A 238 -11.58 1.67 -6.92
C ILE A 238 -12.49 1.81 -8.15
N MET A 239 -13.81 1.69 -7.97
CA MET A 239 -14.77 1.82 -9.07
C MET A 239 -14.77 3.23 -9.67
N ASP A 240 -14.69 4.26 -8.84
CA ASP A 240 -14.60 5.65 -9.30
C ASP A 240 -13.33 5.88 -10.12
N THR A 241 -12.19 5.31 -9.70
CA THR A 241 -10.92 5.39 -10.45
C THR A 241 -11.10 4.77 -11.85
N LEU A 242 -11.58 3.53 -11.92
CA LEU A 242 -11.82 2.83 -13.19
C LEU A 242 -12.78 3.58 -14.12
N ASN A 243 -13.77 4.30 -13.57
CA ASN A 243 -14.78 5.01 -14.36
C ASN A 243 -14.31 6.41 -14.82
N GLN A 244 -13.36 7.01 -14.15
CA GLN A 244 -12.91 8.38 -14.44
C GLN A 244 -11.70 8.45 -15.37
N THR A 245 -10.86 7.43 -15.38
CA THR A 245 -9.72 7.36 -16.29
C THR A 245 -10.15 6.95 -17.70
N LYS A 246 -9.38 7.40 -18.71
CA LYS A 246 -9.63 7.08 -20.14
C LYS A 246 -8.61 6.06 -20.67
N LYS A 247 -7.72 5.62 -19.84
CA LYS A 247 -6.67 4.66 -20.13
C LYS A 247 -6.96 3.36 -19.41
N LYS A 248 -6.14 2.35 -19.62
CA LYS A 248 -6.08 1.21 -18.71
C LYS A 248 -5.42 1.62 -17.42
N ASP A 249 -5.87 1.04 -16.32
CA ASP A 249 -5.46 1.37 -14.97
C ASP A 249 -4.56 0.32 -14.35
N ILE A 250 -3.53 0.78 -13.66
CA ILE A 250 -2.90 0.05 -12.56
C ILE A 250 -3.30 0.72 -11.25
N ILE A 251 -4.05 0.02 -10.42
CA ILE A 251 -4.50 0.50 -9.11
C ILE A 251 -3.79 -0.31 -8.03
N TYR A 252 -3.11 0.37 -7.11
CA TYR A 252 -2.50 -0.25 -5.94
C TYR A 252 -3.27 0.17 -4.69
N THR A 253 -4.09 -0.74 -4.17
CA THR A 253 -4.96 -0.48 -3.01
C THR A 253 -4.30 -1.00 -1.74
N ILE A 254 -4.27 -0.18 -0.69
CA ILE A 254 -3.71 -0.50 0.62
C ILE A 254 -4.82 -0.36 1.65
N SER A 255 -5.19 -1.45 2.30
CA SER A 255 -6.19 -1.44 3.37
C SER A 255 -5.60 -1.05 4.71
N VAL A 256 -6.43 -0.71 5.70
CA VAL A 256 -6.00 -0.39 7.06
C VAL A 256 -6.81 -1.06 8.15
N GLN A 257 -7.98 -1.59 7.84
CA GLN A 257 -8.93 -2.09 8.84
C GLN A 257 -8.34 -3.19 9.74
N GLY A 258 -7.50 -4.06 9.18
CA GLY A 258 -6.84 -5.15 9.90
C GLY A 258 -5.71 -4.74 10.84
N HIS A 259 -5.33 -3.45 10.87
CA HIS A 259 -4.22 -2.95 11.68
C HIS A 259 -4.49 -3.09 13.19
N GLY A 260 -3.47 -3.53 13.99
CA GLY A 260 -3.53 -3.50 15.46
C GLY A 260 -3.77 -2.07 15.99
N ASP A 261 -4.18 -1.82 17.24
CA ASP A 261 -4.17 -2.76 18.37
C ASP A 261 -5.39 -3.71 18.35
N TYR A 262 -5.18 -4.92 18.86
CA TYR A 262 -6.26 -5.91 19.00
C TYR A 262 -6.73 -5.90 20.45
N PRO A 263 -8.04 -5.58 20.75
CA PRO A 263 -8.58 -5.50 22.08
C PRO A 263 -8.44 -6.83 22.85
N THR A 264 -8.10 -6.73 24.15
CA THR A 264 -7.93 -7.87 25.05
C THR A 264 -9.13 -8.10 25.98
N ASP A 265 -10.04 -7.15 26.03
CA ASP A 265 -11.31 -7.18 26.77
C ASP A 265 -12.33 -8.11 26.13
N ASP A 266 -13.45 -8.32 26.82
CA ASP A 266 -14.46 -9.30 26.45
C ASP A 266 -15.05 -9.03 25.07
N GLN A 267 -14.93 -10.01 24.19
CA GLN A 267 -15.45 -10.02 22.83
C GLN A 267 -16.58 -11.07 22.63
N SER A 268 -17.19 -11.56 23.73
CA SER A 268 -18.18 -12.63 23.68
C SER A 268 -19.46 -12.29 22.91
N GLY A 269 -19.74 -10.98 22.71
CA GLY A 269 -20.86 -10.48 21.89
C GLY A 269 -20.61 -10.47 20.38
N SER A 270 -19.42 -10.82 19.92
CA SER A 270 -19.06 -10.80 18.50
C SER A 270 -19.75 -11.92 17.71
N PRO A 271 -20.12 -11.69 16.43
CA PRO A 271 -20.75 -12.71 15.58
C PRO A 271 -19.92 -13.98 15.44
N ILE A 272 -18.62 -13.84 15.17
CA ILE A 272 -17.68 -14.96 15.08
C ILE A 272 -16.89 -15.02 16.39
N THR A 273 -16.88 -16.17 17.02
CA THR A 273 -16.14 -16.42 18.26
C THR A 273 -15.02 -17.42 18.05
N VAL A 274 -13.99 -17.36 18.90
CA VAL A 274 -12.91 -18.33 18.89
C VAL A 274 -12.76 -19.02 20.23
N SER A 275 -12.24 -20.24 20.20
CA SER A 275 -11.85 -21.00 21.37
C SER A 275 -10.52 -21.71 21.09
N GLY A 276 -9.76 -22.02 22.15
CA GLY A 276 -8.46 -22.68 21.99
C GLY A 276 -8.01 -23.30 23.31
N GLU A 277 -7.47 -24.51 23.25
CA GLU A 277 -6.95 -25.19 24.42
C GLU A 277 -5.57 -24.63 24.79
N GLY A 278 -5.39 -24.31 26.08
CA GLY A 278 -4.14 -23.76 26.61
C GLY A 278 -3.87 -22.27 26.28
N MET A 279 -4.86 -21.58 25.68
CA MET A 279 -4.78 -20.15 25.36
C MET A 279 -5.40 -19.30 26.47
N SER A 280 -4.82 -18.12 26.74
CA SER A 280 -5.41 -17.17 27.70
C SER A 280 -6.67 -16.52 27.13
N GLN A 281 -7.60 -16.10 28.00
CA GLN A 281 -8.84 -15.43 27.57
C GLN A 281 -8.52 -14.13 26.79
N SER A 282 -7.55 -13.35 27.24
CA SER A 282 -7.13 -12.13 26.55
C SER A 282 -6.63 -12.41 25.11
N TYR A 283 -5.92 -13.50 24.91
CA TYR A 283 -5.47 -13.93 23.59
C TYR A 283 -6.63 -14.39 22.69
N LEU A 284 -7.60 -15.11 23.27
CA LEU A 284 -8.82 -15.51 22.56
C LEU A 284 -9.68 -14.30 22.20
N ASN A 285 -9.75 -13.27 23.06
CA ASN A 285 -10.45 -12.02 22.78
C ASN A 285 -9.81 -11.27 21.60
N GLN A 286 -8.48 -11.18 21.55
CA GLN A 286 -7.77 -10.60 20.42
C GLN A 286 -8.10 -11.33 19.10
N PHE A 287 -8.10 -12.66 19.11
CA PHE A 287 -8.48 -13.44 17.93
C PHE A 287 -9.96 -13.30 17.58
N THR A 288 -10.85 -13.22 18.56
CA THR A 288 -12.27 -12.98 18.32
C THR A 288 -12.49 -11.64 17.62
N TYR A 289 -11.87 -10.58 18.11
CA TYR A 289 -11.87 -9.29 17.42
C TYR A 289 -11.30 -9.41 16.00
N TYR A 290 -10.12 -9.99 15.85
CA TYR A 290 -9.40 -10.13 14.59
C TYR A 290 -10.23 -10.86 13.51
N VAL A 291 -10.83 -12.01 13.82
CA VAL A 291 -11.62 -12.78 12.84
C VAL A 291 -12.87 -12.04 12.38
N ASN A 292 -13.45 -11.17 13.23
CA ASN A 292 -14.56 -10.31 12.83
C ASN A 292 -14.09 -9.17 11.92
N GLN A 293 -12.88 -8.62 12.14
CA GLN A 293 -12.30 -7.64 11.19
C GLN A 293 -11.98 -8.30 9.85
N THR A 294 -11.39 -9.50 9.84
CA THR A 294 -11.12 -10.22 8.58
C THR A 294 -12.40 -10.63 7.85
N ARG A 295 -13.52 -10.89 8.56
CA ARG A 295 -14.81 -11.10 7.92
C ARG A 295 -15.28 -9.84 7.15
N GLU A 296 -15.17 -8.67 7.75
CA GLU A 296 -15.54 -7.42 7.06
C GLU A 296 -14.62 -7.13 5.88
N MET A 297 -13.33 -7.49 5.98
CA MET A 297 -12.39 -7.40 4.84
C MET A 297 -12.75 -8.40 3.73
N ASP A 298 -13.22 -9.59 4.07
CA ASP A 298 -13.73 -10.57 3.10
C ASP A 298 -15.01 -10.10 2.42
N ASP A 299 -15.90 -9.42 3.17
CA ASP A 299 -17.11 -8.79 2.61
C ASP A 299 -16.76 -7.66 1.64
N PHE A 300 -15.69 -6.89 1.91
CA PHE A 300 -15.14 -5.92 0.95
C PHE A 300 -14.67 -6.61 -0.34
N ILE A 301 -13.91 -7.69 -0.24
CA ILE A 301 -13.47 -8.47 -1.42
C ILE A 301 -14.67 -8.99 -2.22
N LYS A 302 -15.71 -9.47 -1.51
CA LYS A 302 -16.94 -9.92 -2.15
C LYS A 302 -17.64 -8.80 -2.93
N ASP A 303 -17.89 -7.66 -2.28
CA ASP A 303 -18.55 -6.51 -2.91
C ASP A 303 -17.79 -6.02 -4.14
N LEU A 304 -16.47 -5.93 -4.05
CA LEU A 304 -15.61 -5.52 -5.16
C LEU A 304 -15.67 -6.52 -6.32
N THR A 305 -15.46 -7.82 -6.05
CA THR A 305 -15.46 -8.83 -7.13
C THR A 305 -16.83 -9.02 -7.76
N ASP A 306 -17.92 -8.89 -6.99
CA ASP A 306 -19.28 -8.90 -7.53
C ASP A 306 -19.50 -7.74 -8.51
N LYS A 307 -19.09 -6.51 -8.16
CA LYS A 307 -19.19 -5.34 -9.06
C LYS A 307 -18.30 -5.46 -10.30
N LEU A 308 -17.11 -6.00 -10.14
CA LEU A 308 -16.17 -6.17 -11.24
C LEU A 308 -16.53 -7.33 -12.17
N SER A 309 -17.33 -8.29 -11.71
CA SER A 309 -17.79 -9.41 -12.55
C SER A 309 -18.62 -8.94 -13.75
N ASP A 310 -19.38 -7.87 -13.59
CA ASP A 310 -20.21 -7.27 -14.63
C ASP A 310 -19.58 -6.00 -15.25
N TYR A 311 -18.32 -5.69 -14.90
CA TYR A 311 -17.64 -4.52 -15.42
C TYR A 311 -17.33 -4.71 -16.92
N HIS A 312 -17.53 -3.66 -17.72
CA HIS A 312 -17.50 -3.73 -19.18
C HIS A 312 -16.10 -3.93 -19.80
N GLU A 313 -15.05 -3.78 -19.00
CA GLU A 313 -13.66 -4.00 -19.41
C GLU A 313 -13.04 -5.21 -18.70
N ASP A 314 -11.97 -5.75 -19.28
CA ASP A 314 -11.15 -6.77 -18.63
C ASP A 314 -10.49 -6.20 -17.38
N VAL A 315 -10.68 -6.87 -16.24
CA VAL A 315 -10.09 -6.52 -14.95
C VAL A 315 -9.45 -7.75 -14.31
N MET A 316 -8.27 -7.55 -13.73
CA MET A 316 -7.57 -8.54 -12.93
C MET A 316 -7.34 -8.00 -11.53
N VAL A 317 -7.69 -8.77 -10.50
CA VAL A 317 -7.52 -8.43 -9.07
C VAL A 317 -6.54 -9.38 -8.42
N ILE A 318 -5.53 -8.82 -7.80
CA ILE A 318 -4.50 -9.54 -7.04
C ILE A 318 -4.62 -9.11 -5.58
N ALA A 319 -5.18 -9.96 -4.72
CA ALA A 319 -5.30 -9.67 -3.29
C ALA A 319 -4.39 -10.56 -2.46
N TYR A 320 -3.73 -9.97 -1.47
CA TYR A 320 -2.78 -10.67 -0.59
C TYR A 320 -2.64 -9.96 0.75
N GLY A 321 -2.30 -10.73 1.81
CA GLY A 321 -1.91 -10.15 3.10
C GLY A 321 -0.48 -9.62 3.06
N ASP A 322 -0.24 -8.48 3.69
CA ASP A 322 1.10 -7.87 3.76
C ASP A 322 2.01 -8.53 4.81
N HIS A 323 1.46 -8.95 5.92
CA HIS A 323 2.09 -9.73 6.98
C HIS A 323 1.02 -10.33 7.92
N LEU A 324 1.43 -11.21 8.82
CA LEU A 324 0.56 -11.69 9.90
C LEU A 324 0.42 -10.61 10.99
N PRO A 325 -0.67 -10.62 11.75
CA PRO A 325 -0.88 -9.70 12.87
C PRO A 325 0.18 -9.89 13.97
N GLY A 326 0.48 -8.82 14.70
CA GLY A 326 1.44 -8.79 15.81
C GLY A 326 0.95 -9.49 17.09
N MET A 327 0.38 -10.68 16.98
CA MET A 327 -0.20 -11.46 18.08
C MET A 327 0.73 -12.55 18.65
N ASN A 328 2.04 -12.37 18.60
CA ASN A 328 3.05 -13.31 19.11
C ASN A 328 2.94 -14.75 18.54
N LEU A 329 2.50 -14.88 17.29
CA LEU A 329 2.48 -16.16 16.59
C LEU A 329 3.89 -16.61 16.22
N GLU A 330 4.22 -17.87 16.55
CA GLU A 330 5.43 -18.50 16.08
C GLU A 330 5.15 -19.41 14.88
N SER A 331 6.15 -19.66 14.05
CA SER A 331 5.99 -20.52 12.85
C SER A 331 5.43 -21.91 13.20
N LYS A 332 5.81 -22.45 14.34
CA LYS A 332 5.32 -23.78 14.83
C LYS A 332 3.81 -23.80 15.14
N ASP A 333 3.22 -22.64 15.41
CA ASP A 333 1.79 -22.51 15.78
C ASP A 333 0.89 -22.52 14.54
N LEU A 334 1.46 -22.41 13.35
CA LEU A 334 0.76 -22.31 12.07
C LEU A 334 0.81 -23.65 11.30
N LYS A 335 -0.25 -23.98 10.57
CA LYS A 335 -0.28 -25.12 9.65
C LYS A 335 0.72 -24.99 8.50
N THR A 336 1.03 -23.75 8.08
CA THR A 336 2.06 -23.43 7.08
C THR A 336 3.48 -23.64 7.60
N ASN A 337 3.67 -23.70 8.93
CA ASN A 337 4.96 -23.68 9.61
C ASN A 337 5.83 -22.45 9.26
N SER A 338 5.21 -21.34 8.87
CA SER A 338 5.89 -20.09 8.53
C SER A 338 5.04 -18.89 8.95
N LYS A 339 5.60 -17.97 9.71
CA LYS A 339 4.98 -16.69 10.05
C LYS A 339 5.26 -15.58 9.01
N TYR A 340 5.96 -15.92 7.93
CA TYR A 340 6.27 -15.06 6.80
C TYR A 340 5.53 -15.48 5.52
N GLU A 341 4.41 -16.18 5.66
CA GLU A 341 3.58 -16.61 4.54
C GLU A 341 2.14 -16.12 4.75
N THR A 342 1.66 -15.28 3.83
CA THR A 342 0.29 -14.78 3.78
C THR A 342 -0.45 -15.37 2.58
N PRO A 343 -1.77 -15.55 2.64
CA PRO A 343 -2.53 -16.05 1.51
C PRO A 343 -2.62 -15.00 0.40
N TYR A 344 -2.64 -15.44 -0.86
CA TYR A 344 -2.98 -14.60 -2.01
C TYR A 344 -3.89 -15.32 -2.99
N PHE A 345 -4.56 -14.52 -3.84
CA PHE A 345 -5.23 -15.00 -5.05
C PHE A 345 -5.04 -14.02 -6.22
N ILE A 346 -5.26 -14.52 -7.44
CA ILE A 346 -5.39 -13.73 -8.67
C ILE A 346 -6.74 -14.08 -9.29
N TRP A 347 -7.66 -13.13 -9.26
CA TRP A 347 -8.99 -13.22 -9.84
C TRP A 347 -9.08 -12.35 -11.09
N ASP A 348 -9.89 -12.75 -12.05
CA ASP A 348 -10.21 -11.94 -13.23
C ASP A 348 -11.66 -12.17 -13.68
N ASN A 349 -12.24 -11.18 -14.37
CA ASN A 349 -13.59 -11.28 -14.91
C ASN A 349 -13.64 -11.92 -16.32
N PHE A 350 -12.51 -12.30 -16.90
CA PHE A 350 -12.39 -12.89 -18.23
C PHE A 350 -11.96 -14.37 -18.22
N GLY A 351 -11.86 -15.00 -17.04
CA GLY A 351 -11.73 -16.44 -16.86
C GLY A 351 -10.32 -17.03 -17.00
N TYR A 352 -9.28 -16.24 -17.29
CA TYR A 352 -7.91 -16.75 -17.52
C TYR A 352 -7.34 -17.47 -16.29
N ASN A 353 -7.42 -16.86 -15.12
CA ASN A 353 -6.88 -17.42 -13.88
C ASN A 353 -7.69 -18.60 -13.34
N LYS A 354 -8.95 -18.70 -13.72
CA LYS A 354 -9.78 -19.87 -13.45
C LYS A 354 -9.32 -21.08 -14.28
N GLU A 355 -9.12 -20.89 -15.56
CA GLU A 355 -8.69 -21.94 -16.51
C GLU A 355 -7.26 -22.41 -16.24
N ASN A 356 -6.36 -21.50 -15.89
CA ASN A 356 -4.93 -21.76 -15.66
C ASN A 356 -4.56 -22.04 -14.20
N LYS A 357 -5.52 -22.14 -13.28
CA LYS A 357 -5.30 -22.28 -11.85
C LYS A 357 -4.23 -23.29 -11.48
N LYS A 358 -4.32 -24.52 -11.98
CA LYS A 358 -3.39 -25.63 -11.64
C LYS A 358 -1.95 -25.35 -12.06
N LYS A 359 -1.76 -24.60 -13.13
CA LYS A 359 -0.44 -24.27 -13.68
C LYS A 359 0.20 -23.09 -12.93
N GLN A 360 -0.62 -22.13 -12.49
CA GLN A 360 -0.17 -20.85 -11.97
C GLN A 360 -0.13 -20.77 -10.44
N SER A 361 -0.92 -21.61 -9.74
CA SER A 361 -0.97 -21.62 -8.27
C SER A 361 0.31 -22.12 -7.62
N GLY A 362 0.65 -21.56 -6.44
CA GLY A 362 1.80 -21.98 -5.65
C GLY A 362 2.35 -20.90 -4.72
N LYS A 363 3.54 -21.13 -4.20
CA LYS A 363 4.26 -20.14 -3.39
C LYS A 363 4.99 -19.15 -4.30
N VAL A 364 4.92 -17.88 -3.95
CA VAL A 364 5.55 -16.76 -4.66
C VAL A 364 6.26 -15.87 -3.65
N GLU A 365 7.45 -15.38 -3.96
CA GLU A 365 8.11 -14.33 -3.19
C GLU A 365 7.42 -12.99 -3.49
N ALA A 366 7.22 -12.09 -2.51
CA ALA A 366 6.52 -10.83 -2.72
C ALA A 366 7.13 -10.00 -3.86
N TRP A 367 8.46 -9.94 -3.94
CA TRP A 367 9.19 -9.25 -5.00
C TRP A 367 9.07 -9.88 -6.41
N GLN A 368 8.44 -11.05 -6.56
CA GLN A 368 8.15 -11.67 -7.86
C GLN A 368 6.69 -11.49 -8.30
N LEU A 369 5.79 -11.08 -7.39
CA LEU A 369 4.34 -11.13 -7.62
C LEU A 369 3.92 -10.28 -8.82
N ALA A 370 4.33 -9.00 -8.88
CA ALA A 370 3.96 -8.12 -10.00
C ALA A 370 4.46 -8.68 -11.34
N SER A 371 5.72 -9.16 -11.40
CA SER A 371 6.28 -9.73 -12.63
C SER A 371 5.58 -11.01 -13.06
N LYS A 372 5.13 -11.84 -12.11
CA LYS A 372 4.32 -13.02 -12.39
C LYS A 372 2.98 -12.64 -13.03
N VAL A 373 2.28 -11.69 -12.43
CA VAL A 373 1.00 -11.18 -12.94
C VAL A 373 1.15 -10.61 -14.35
N LEU A 374 2.15 -9.76 -14.57
CA LEU A 374 2.38 -9.15 -15.88
C LEU A 374 2.76 -10.19 -16.95
N LYS A 375 3.48 -11.25 -16.59
CA LYS A 375 3.78 -12.36 -17.48
C LYS A 375 2.52 -13.07 -17.94
N GLU A 376 1.54 -13.27 -17.08
CA GLU A 376 0.28 -13.96 -17.38
C GLU A 376 -0.54 -13.25 -18.46
N VAL A 377 -0.40 -11.94 -18.58
CA VAL A 377 -1.08 -11.11 -19.59
C VAL A 377 -0.17 -10.67 -20.75
N GLY A 378 1.04 -11.23 -20.85
CA GLY A 378 1.99 -10.95 -21.93
C GLY A 378 2.66 -9.58 -21.86
N ILE A 379 2.68 -8.93 -20.69
CA ILE A 379 3.33 -7.63 -20.48
C ILE A 379 4.77 -7.82 -19.99
N HIS A 380 5.74 -7.36 -20.79
CA HIS A 380 7.18 -7.57 -20.54
C HIS A 380 7.94 -6.26 -20.32
N ASN A 381 7.26 -5.11 -20.26
CA ASN A 381 7.88 -3.81 -20.07
C ASN A 381 8.58 -3.67 -18.72
N GLY A 382 9.68 -2.92 -18.69
CA GLY A 382 10.50 -2.73 -17.50
C GLY A 382 11.62 -3.76 -17.36
N PHE A 383 12.86 -3.27 -17.12
CA PHE A 383 14.03 -4.16 -17.10
C PHE A 383 13.97 -5.19 -15.96
N LEU A 384 13.54 -4.77 -14.77
CA LEU A 384 13.48 -5.68 -13.63
C LEU A 384 12.33 -6.70 -13.79
N ASN A 385 11.21 -6.28 -14.41
CA ASN A 385 10.14 -7.18 -14.81
C ASN A 385 10.64 -8.25 -15.80
N GLU A 386 11.31 -7.82 -16.89
CA GLU A 386 11.93 -8.76 -17.85
C GLU A 386 12.94 -9.70 -17.18
N TYR A 387 13.73 -9.17 -16.24
CA TYR A 387 14.69 -9.94 -15.48
C TYR A 387 14.02 -11.08 -14.69
N HIS A 388 12.96 -10.78 -13.95
CA HIS A 388 12.22 -11.79 -13.20
C HIS A 388 11.59 -12.84 -14.11
N GLN A 389 10.95 -12.41 -15.18
CA GLN A 389 10.26 -13.30 -16.11
C GLN A 389 11.18 -14.24 -16.88
N THR A 390 12.45 -13.86 -17.10
CA THR A 390 13.37 -14.58 -17.99
C THR A 390 14.53 -15.26 -17.27
N MET A 391 14.87 -14.84 -16.06
CA MET A 391 16.10 -15.26 -15.36
C MET A 391 15.86 -16.05 -14.09
N GLU A 392 14.60 -16.33 -13.71
CA GLU A 392 14.25 -17.04 -12.47
C GLU A 392 14.99 -18.36 -12.30
N GLU A 393 15.18 -19.12 -13.35
CA GLU A 393 15.88 -20.41 -13.36
C GLU A 393 17.42 -20.27 -13.42
N ASP A 394 17.98 -19.06 -13.55
CA ASP A 394 19.45 -18.87 -13.57
C ASP A 394 20.04 -19.09 -12.18
N LYS A 395 21.04 -19.95 -12.05
CA LYS A 395 21.73 -20.24 -10.78
C LYS A 395 22.27 -19.00 -10.05
N LYS A 396 22.43 -17.89 -10.76
CA LYS A 396 22.89 -16.60 -10.21
C LYS A 396 21.76 -15.59 -10.02
N TYR A 397 20.52 -16.01 -10.16
CA TYR A 397 19.35 -15.14 -10.13
C TYR A 397 19.36 -14.20 -8.91
N ARG A 398 19.31 -14.72 -7.68
CA ARG A 398 19.32 -13.89 -6.47
C ARG A 398 20.61 -13.04 -6.32
N LYS A 399 21.76 -13.58 -6.74
CA LYS A 399 23.04 -12.83 -6.69
C LYS A 399 23.05 -11.67 -7.66
N ASN A 400 22.54 -11.87 -8.87
CA ASN A 400 22.44 -10.82 -9.89
C ASN A 400 21.36 -9.81 -9.50
N LEU A 401 20.24 -10.24 -8.90
CA LEU A 401 19.20 -9.33 -8.40
C LEU A 401 19.79 -8.35 -7.36
N LYS A 402 20.55 -8.84 -6.36
CA LYS A 402 21.23 -7.96 -5.40
C LYS A 402 22.11 -6.91 -6.08
N LEU A 403 22.84 -7.31 -7.13
CA LEU A 403 23.73 -6.41 -7.86
C LEU A 403 22.93 -5.37 -8.66
N LEU A 404 21.83 -5.77 -9.30
CA LEU A 404 20.95 -4.87 -10.05
C LEU A 404 20.24 -3.88 -9.12
N GLN A 405 19.74 -4.36 -7.98
CA GLN A 405 19.10 -3.54 -6.97
C GLN A 405 20.08 -2.50 -6.40
N TYR A 406 21.34 -2.91 -6.10
CA TYR A 406 22.38 -1.98 -5.72
C TYR A 406 22.66 -0.94 -6.81
N ASP A 407 22.77 -1.38 -8.09
CA ASP A 407 23.03 -0.47 -9.22
C ASP A 407 21.95 0.61 -9.37
N MET A 408 20.69 0.22 -9.20
CA MET A 408 19.54 1.12 -9.39
C MET A 408 19.37 2.11 -8.21
N LEU A 409 19.64 1.69 -6.97
CA LEU A 409 19.35 2.50 -5.77
C LEU A 409 20.58 3.26 -5.24
N TYR A 410 21.75 2.64 -5.28
CA TYR A 410 22.97 3.16 -4.64
C TYR A 410 24.14 3.30 -5.61
N GLY A 411 24.04 2.69 -6.78
CA GLY A 411 25.11 2.64 -7.77
C GLY A 411 25.04 3.76 -8.82
N SER A 412 25.57 3.46 -9.99
CA SER A 412 25.61 4.40 -11.12
C SER A 412 24.47 4.22 -12.11
N ASN A 413 23.49 3.39 -11.77
CA ASN A 413 22.32 3.06 -12.59
C ASN A 413 22.69 2.65 -14.04
N PHE A 414 23.72 1.82 -14.20
CA PHE A 414 24.15 1.29 -15.49
C PHE A 414 23.07 0.51 -16.23
N VAL A 415 22.06 0.02 -15.48
CA VAL A 415 20.86 -0.61 -16.06
C VAL A 415 20.17 0.37 -17.03
N ARG A 416 20.08 1.64 -16.68
CA ARG A 416 19.40 2.69 -17.48
C ARG A 416 20.34 3.60 -18.27
N GLU A 417 21.63 3.28 -18.36
CA GLU A 417 22.63 4.13 -19.03
C GLU A 417 22.22 4.54 -20.46
N ASP A 418 21.50 3.66 -21.17
CA ASP A 418 21.04 3.91 -22.53
C ASP A 418 19.60 4.49 -22.57
N LYS A 419 19.00 4.79 -21.41
CA LYS A 419 17.62 5.30 -21.29
C LYS A 419 17.63 6.65 -20.55
N LYS A 420 16.59 7.43 -20.75
CA LYS A 420 16.33 8.63 -19.95
C LYS A 420 16.17 8.23 -18.47
N SER A 421 16.67 9.08 -17.56
CA SER A 421 16.42 8.91 -16.11
C SER A 421 14.92 8.85 -15.83
N LEU A 422 14.55 8.15 -14.76
CA LEU A 422 13.20 8.22 -14.23
C LEU A 422 13.02 9.58 -13.55
N GLU A 423 11.92 10.25 -13.85
CA GLU A 423 11.56 11.52 -13.21
C GLU A 423 10.40 11.28 -12.25
N PRO A 424 10.41 11.90 -11.05
CA PRO A 424 9.27 11.85 -10.14
C PRO A 424 8.01 12.36 -10.84
N THR A 425 6.87 11.77 -10.51
CA THR A 425 5.58 12.26 -10.98
C THR A 425 5.09 13.40 -10.09
N LYS A 426 4.25 14.26 -10.65
CA LYS A 426 3.44 15.17 -9.84
C LYS A 426 2.18 14.43 -9.40
N ILE A 427 2.14 14.02 -8.14
CA ILE A 427 0.99 13.31 -7.57
C ILE A 427 -0.27 14.19 -7.63
N ASN A 428 -1.35 13.61 -8.13
CA ASN A 428 -2.69 14.14 -8.00
C ASN A 428 -3.41 13.42 -6.84
N TYR A 429 -3.90 14.17 -5.85
CA TYR A 429 -4.52 13.58 -4.64
C TYR A 429 -6.03 13.32 -4.77
N SER A 430 -6.64 13.64 -5.90
CA SER A 430 -8.05 13.33 -6.13
C SER A 430 -8.34 13.25 -7.62
N LEU A 431 -9.10 12.25 -8.01
CA LEU A 431 -9.68 12.17 -9.36
C LEU A 431 -10.98 12.95 -9.46
N SER A 432 -11.64 13.23 -8.32
CA SER A 432 -12.89 13.96 -8.24
C SER A 432 -12.62 15.36 -7.70
N PRO A 433 -12.96 16.43 -8.43
CA PRO A 433 -12.73 17.79 -7.96
C PRO A 433 -13.56 18.10 -6.71
N VAL A 434 -12.94 18.81 -5.76
CA VAL A 434 -13.68 19.51 -4.71
C VAL A 434 -14.29 20.75 -5.33
N GLU A 435 -15.58 20.97 -5.15
CA GLU A 435 -16.30 22.02 -5.86
C GLU A 435 -17.33 22.69 -4.98
N ILE A 436 -17.43 24.02 -5.06
CA ILE A 436 -18.53 24.82 -4.51
C ILE A 436 -19.47 25.13 -5.67
N THR A 437 -20.72 24.70 -5.59
CA THR A 437 -21.71 24.91 -6.65
C THR A 437 -22.70 26.01 -6.34
N GLU A 438 -23.07 26.19 -5.06
CA GLU A 438 -24.08 27.16 -4.61
C GLU A 438 -23.82 27.54 -3.15
N ILE A 439 -24.24 28.74 -2.75
CA ILE A 439 -24.28 29.14 -1.34
C ILE A 439 -25.73 29.43 -0.95
N LYS A 440 -26.17 28.88 0.19
CA LYS A 440 -27.48 29.13 0.78
C LYS A 440 -27.32 29.79 2.15
N GLU A 441 -28.34 30.55 2.52
CA GLU A 441 -28.41 31.18 3.82
C GLU A 441 -29.26 30.33 4.76
N ASP A 442 -28.73 30.02 5.95
CA ASP A 442 -29.45 29.36 7.04
C ASP A 442 -29.14 30.08 8.36
N ARG A 443 -30.15 30.76 8.95
CA ARG A 443 -30.04 31.51 10.22
C ARG A 443 -28.82 32.42 10.27
N ASP A 444 -27.82 32.06 11.10
CA ASP A 444 -26.60 32.87 11.33
C ASP A 444 -25.42 32.41 10.46
N ASP A 445 -25.61 31.38 9.61
CA ASP A 445 -24.59 30.76 8.83
C ASP A 445 -24.88 30.79 7.33
N TYR A 446 -23.83 30.53 6.52
CA TYR A 446 -23.94 30.18 5.13
C TYR A 446 -23.63 28.70 4.96
N LEU A 447 -24.44 28.03 4.16
CA LEU A 447 -24.22 26.66 3.72
C LEU A 447 -23.58 26.68 2.32
N LEU A 448 -22.33 26.24 2.22
CA LEU A 448 -21.65 26.00 0.95
C LEU A 448 -22.11 24.64 0.44
N LEU A 449 -22.86 24.62 -0.64
CA LEU A 449 -23.25 23.41 -1.34
C LEU A 449 -22.21 23.08 -2.39
N GLY A 450 -21.91 21.81 -2.55
CA GLY A 450 -20.89 21.38 -3.49
C GLY A 450 -20.70 19.88 -3.54
N ASN A 451 -19.51 19.45 -3.94
CA ASN A 451 -19.19 18.05 -4.13
C ASN A 451 -17.86 17.69 -3.46
N ASN A 452 -17.76 16.45 -3.01
CA ASN A 452 -16.53 15.82 -2.49
C ASN A 452 -15.95 16.48 -1.24
N PHE A 453 -16.80 17.05 -0.39
CA PHE A 453 -16.38 17.51 0.93
C PHE A 453 -16.10 16.33 1.86
N THR A 454 -14.97 16.38 2.55
CA THR A 454 -14.50 15.33 3.46
C THR A 454 -14.25 15.91 4.86
N ASP A 455 -13.91 15.08 5.82
CA ASP A 455 -13.54 15.53 7.16
C ASP A 455 -12.24 16.35 7.16
N ALA A 456 -11.45 16.26 6.11
CA ALA A 456 -10.25 17.08 5.89
C ALA A 456 -10.52 18.41 5.16
N SER A 457 -11.78 18.70 4.78
CA SER A 457 -12.14 19.96 4.10
C SER A 457 -12.08 21.14 5.06
N ARG A 458 -11.42 22.21 4.62
CA ARG A 458 -11.31 23.49 5.32
C ARG A 458 -11.66 24.62 4.36
N VAL A 459 -12.42 25.62 4.83
CA VAL A 459 -12.83 26.77 4.01
C VAL A 459 -11.84 27.92 4.19
N PHE A 460 -11.49 28.54 3.09
CA PHE A 460 -10.64 29.74 3.03
C PHE A 460 -11.39 30.85 2.33
N VAL A 461 -11.33 32.06 2.91
CA VAL A 461 -11.87 33.28 2.33
C VAL A 461 -10.71 34.26 2.07
N ASN A 462 -10.52 34.62 0.81
CA ASN A 462 -9.38 35.44 0.35
C ASN A 462 -8.02 34.85 0.81
N GLY A 463 -7.89 33.51 0.80
CA GLY A 463 -6.70 32.79 1.23
C GLY A 463 -6.51 32.66 2.75
N VAL A 464 -7.45 33.16 3.56
CA VAL A 464 -7.41 33.03 5.03
C VAL A 464 -8.42 31.98 5.48
N ARG A 465 -7.95 31.01 6.26
CA ARG A 465 -8.81 29.96 6.82
C ARG A 465 -9.86 30.55 7.75
N VAL A 466 -11.11 30.12 7.58
CA VAL A 466 -12.23 30.48 8.44
C VAL A 466 -12.77 29.24 9.17
N ALA A 467 -13.52 29.46 10.25
CA ALA A 467 -14.23 28.38 10.92
C ALA A 467 -15.24 27.74 9.96
N SER A 468 -15.22 26.42 9.88
CA SER A 468 -16.14 25.67 9.02
C SER A 468 -16.49 24.33 9.66
N LYS A 469 -17.70 23.83 9.39
CA LYS A 469 -18.18 22.54 9.85
C LYS A 469 -18.70 21.72 8.66
N LYS A 470 -18.31 20.47 8.56
CA LYS A 470 -18.86 19.54 7.56
C LYS A 470 -20.18 18.97 8.07
N GLU A 471 -21.25 19.20 7.33
CA GLU A 471 -22.56 18.60 7.57
C GLU A 471 -22.74 17.31 6.74
N SER A 472 -22.19 17.29 5.52
CA SER A 472 -22.20 16.12 4.64
C SER A 472 -21.09 16.22 3.60
N SER A 473 -20.97 15.23 2.71
CA SER A 473 -20.06 15.29 1.55
C SER A 473 -20.44 16.35 0.51
N SER A 474 -21.58 16.99 0.68
CA SER A 474 -22.08 18.05 -0.21
C SER A 474 -22.38 19.37 0.49
N VAL A 475 -22.17 19.48 1.82
CA VAL A 475 -22.51 20.68 2.60
C VAL A 475 -21.42 21.01 3.62
N LEU A 476 -20.88 22.22 3.53
CA LEU A 476 -20.05 22.85 4.57
C LEU A 476 -20.77 24.10 5.12
N GLU A 477 -20.71 24.29 6.43
CA GLU A 477 -21.28 25.45 7.14
C GLU A 477 -20.16 26.42 7.53
N ILE A 478 -20.39 27.73 7.33
CA ILE A 478 -19.50 28.80 7.76
C ILE A 478 -20.30 29.96 8.36
N PRO A 479 -19.78 30.69 9.37
CA PRO A 479 -20.44 31.87 9.90
C PRO A 479 -20.62 32.97 8.85
N LYS A 480 -21.78 33.64 8.82
CA LYS A 480 -22.03 34.80 7.92
C LYS A 480 -21.01 35.94 8.09
N SER A 481 -20.49 36.10 9.30
CA SER A 481 -19.46 37.08 9.60
C SER A 481 -18.12 36.82 8.91
N ALA A 482 -17.91 35.61 8.40
CA ALA A 482 -16.66 35.22 7.75
C ALA A 482 -16.54 35.69 6.30
N VAL A 483 -17.65 36.13 5.66
CA VAL A 483 -17.71 36.40 4.22
C VAL A 483 -18.38 37.76 3.95
N LYS A 484 -17.85 38.53 3.00
CA LYS A 484 -18.38 39.80 2.50
C LYS A 484 -18.58 39.73 1.00
N GLU A 485 -19.38 40.68 0.47
CA GLU A 485 -19.60 40.85 -0.96
C GLU A 485 -18.27 40.92 -1.73
N GLY A 486 -18.12 40.11 -2.79
CA GLY A 486 -16.94 40.03 -3.63
C GLY A 486 -15.79 39.20 -3.09
N ASP A 487 -15.93 38.58 -1.90
CA ASP A 487 -14.91 37.69 -1.36
C ASP A 487 -14.79 36.41 -2.19
N LYS A 488 -13.55 35.88 -2.30
CA LYS A 488 -13.23 34.63 -2.96
C LYS A 488 -13.15 33.49 -1.94
N ILE A 489 -13.95 32.48 -2.15
CA ILE A 489 -14.06 31.31 -1.28
C ILE A 489 -13.43 30.11 -1.98
N THR A 490 -12.59 29.37 -1.26
CA THR A 490 -12.05 28.07 -1.70
C THR A 490 -12.21 27.02 -0.59
N VAL A 491 -12.35 25.76 -0.97
CA VAL A 491 -12.32 24.63 -0.06
C VAL A 491 -11.05 23.84 -0.31
N HIS A 492 -10.24 23.66 0.72
CA HIS A 492 -9.03 22.87 0.67
C HIS A 492 -9.21 21.57 1.45
N GLN A 493 -8.84 20.44 0.87
CA GLN A 493 -8.62 19.18 1.58
C GLN A 493 -7.18 19.19 2.08
N VAL A 494 -7.01 19.26 3.38
CA VAL A 494 -5.69 19.40 4.01
C VAL A 494 -5.23 18.09 4.61
N SER A 495 -3.91 17.92 4.76
CA SER A 495 -3.36 16.75 5.44
C SER A 495 -3.82 16.70 6.89
N VAL A 496 -4.29 15.54 7.34
CA VAL A 496 -4.73 15.34 8.74
C VAL A 496 -3.58 15.40 9.75
N THR A 497 -2.34 15.22 9.31
CA THR A 497 -1.15 15.31 10.16
C THR A 497 -0.54 16.70 10.19
N ASN A 498 -0.79 17.52 9.16
CA ASN A 498 -0.33 18.90 9.07
C ASN A 498 -1.29 19.74 8.22
N GLU A 499 -2.25 20.38 8.86
CA GLU A 499 -3.29 21.17 8.18
C GLU A 499 -2.78 22.40 7.37
N ASN A 500 -1.48 22.71 7.42
CA ASN A 500 -0.86 23.69 6.53
C ASN A 500 -0.52 23.13 5.13
N ILE A 501 -0.63 21.81 4.95
CA ILE A 501 -0.39 21.16 3.67
C ILE A 501 -1.74 20.93 2.99
N THR A 502 -1.97 21.61 1.87
CA THR A 502 -3.13 21.37 1.01
C THR A 502 -2.80 20.25 0.03
N LEU A 503 -3.61 19.19 0.03
CA LEU A 503 -3.49 18.06 -0.89
C LEU A 503 -4.34 18.28 -2.15
N ASN A 504 -5.53 18.85 -1.99
CA ASN A 504 -6.45 19.17 -3.08
C ASN A 504 -7.23 20.44 -2.74
N GLN A 505 -7.69 21.19 -3.75
CA GLN A 505 -8.48 22.41 -3.52
C GLN A 505 -9.50 22.63 -4.64
N SER A 506 -10.59 23.35 -4.29
CA SER A 506 -11.57 23.79 -5.26
C SER A 506 -11.07 24.98 -6.09
N GLU A 507 -11.73 25.21 -7.22
CA GLU A 507 -11.70 26.50 -7.88
C GLU A 507 -12.22 27.62 -6.95
N GLU A 508 -11.88 28.89 -7.25
CA GLU A 508 -12.37 30.06 -6.53
C GLU A 508 -13.87 30.29 -6.81
N TYR A 509 -14.67 30.38 -5.77
CA TYR A 509 -16.07 30.80 -5.82
C TYR A 509 -16.18 32.24 -5.35
N GLU A 510 -16.62 33.17 -6.21
CA GLU A 510 -16.85 34.57 -5.85
C GLU A 510 -18.21 34.73 -5.17
N PHE A 511 -18.22 35.26 -3.94
CA PHE A 511 -19.42 35.41 -3.14
C PHE A 511 -20.22 36.64 -3.54
N HIS A 512 -21.50 36.45 -3.88
CA HIS A 512 -22.45 37.51 -4.18
C HIS A 512 -23.73 37.31 -3.38
N LYS A 513 -24.12 38.30 -2.56
CA LYS A 513 -25.33 38.23 -1.72
C LYS A 513 -26.61 38.06 -2.51
N ASP A 514 -26.71 38.67 -3.67
CA ASP A 514 -27.88 38.59 -4.57
C ASP A 514 -28.05 37.18 -5.19
N LYS A 515 -27.00 36.37 -5.19
CA LYS A 515 -27.02 34.97 -5.66
C LYS A 515 -27.32 33.97 -4.54
N VAL A 516 -27.28 34.41 -3.27
CA VAL A 516 -27.53 33.51 -2.12
C VAL A 516 -29.02 33.22 -2.02
N ARG A 517 -29.40 31.96 -1.97
CA ARG A 517 -30.80 31.51 -1.81
C ARG A 517 -31.08 31.21 -0.33
N LEU A 518 -32.28 31.57 0.15
CA LEU A 518 -32.78 31.16 1.46
C LEU A 518 -33.11 29.65 1.44
N LEU A 519 -32.68 28.91 2.46
CA LEU A 519 -32.97 27.47 2.57
C LEU A 519 -34.46 27.21 2.83
N TYR A 520 -35.16 28.18 3.51
CA TYR A 520 -36.60 28.15 3.79
C TYR A 520 -37.28 29.38 3.20
N LYS A 521 -38.00 29.20 2.08
CA LYS A 521 -39.21 30.02 1.89
C LYS A 521 -40.21 29.52 2.93
N ASN A 522 -40.61 30.41 3.84
CA ASN A 522 -41.63 30.11 4.85
C ASN A 522 -42.84 29.44 4.20
N LEU A 523 -43.22 28.26 4.72
CA LEU A 523 -44.48 27.56 4.41
C LEU A 523 -45.72 28.30 5.00
N TYR A 524 -45.59 29.59 5.35
CA TYR A 524 -46.62 30.38 6.05
C TYR A 524 -46.90 31.74 5.40
N ASP A 525 -46.54 31.96 4.15
CA ASP A 525 -47.04 33.08 3.38
C ASP A 525 -47.97 32.57 2.27
N GLU A 526 -49.20 32.20 2.65
CA GLU A 526 -50.46 32.31 1.94
C GLU A 526 -51.54 32.86 2.89
#